data_d6ebc75dedf7a505cc8e527975d166da
#
_entry.id   d6ebc75dedf7a505cc8e527975d166da
#
_cell.length_a   1.000
_cell.length_b   1.000
_cell.length_c   1.000
_cell.angle_alpha   90.00
_cell.angle_beta   90.00
_cell.angle_gamma   90.00
#
_symmetry.space_group_name_H-M   'P 1'
#
loop_
_entity.id
_entity.type
_entity.pdbx_description
1 polymer ?
#
loop_
_entity_poly.entity_id
_entity_poly.type
_entity_poly.pdbx_seq_one_letter_code
_entity_poly.pdbx_strand_id
1 'polypeptide(L)'
;MVTKEETAKILGVCMDVFHELGSGFLEPVYQDAAEIAFRQAGIPFVREAQCPIYFRGVKINRNYEADFVCYGEVILEFKAVKCFAPEHKAQLINYLKATRIPLGYLINFHGERLTWERIVYTSAESKPQADADKCGANACAEKKASVSEALSAKVCG
;
A
#
# COMPACT_ATOMS: atom_id res chain seq x y z
N MET A 1 -7.86 -12.54 -0.14
CA MET A 1 -7.24 -11.99 1.10
C MET A 1 -5.81 -12.49 1.15
N VAL A 2 -4.85 -11.57 1.27
CA VAL A 2 -3.41 -11.91 1.37
C VAL A 2 -3.15 -12.89 2.51
N THR A 3 -2.33 -13.89 2.26
CA THR A 3 -1.96 -14.92 3.25
C THR A 3 -0.85 -14.44 4.19
N LYS A 4 -0.63 -15.17 5.28
CA LYS A 4 0.50 -14.90 6.17
C LYS A 4 1.84 -15.14 5.45
N GLU A 5 1.90 -16.14 4.60
CA GLU A 5 3.07 -16.51 3.81
C GLU A 5 3.43 -15.41 2.81
N GLU A 6 2.44 -14.87 2.09
CA GLU A 6 2.64 -13.74 1.18
C GLU A 6 3.11 -12.49 1.90
N THR A 7 2.54 -12.21 3.08
CA THR A 7 2.96 -11.09 3.91
C THR A 7 4.39 -11.28 4.43
N ALA A 8 4.73 -12.50 4.89
CA ALA A 8 6.09 -12.82 5.32
C ALA A 8 7.09 -12.71 4.16
N LYS A 9 6.69 -13.09 2.95
CA LYS A 9 7.51 -12.96 1.74
C LYS A 9 7.80 -11.49 1.42
N ILE A 10 6.79 -10.60 1.50
CA ILE A 10 7.00 -9.15 1.31
C ILE A 10 8.04 -8.61 2.31
N LEU A 11 7.85 -8.88 3.60
CA LEU A 11 8.75 -8.39 4.65
C LEU A 11 10.16 -9.00 4.50
N GLY A 12 10.25 -10.29 4.13
CA GLY A 12 11.51 -10.95 3.85
C GLY A 12 12.31 -10.25 2.76
N VAL A 13 11.67 -9.91 1.65
CA VAL A 13 12.32 -9.17 0.56
C VAL A 13 12.76 -7.77 1.01
N CYS A 14 11.95 -7.06 1.83
CA CYS A 14 12.38 -5.78 2.38
C CYS A 14 13.60 -5.94 3.32
N MET A 15 13.66 -7.04 4.08
CA MET A 15 14.84 -7.35 4.91
C MET A 15 16.09 -7.62 4.04
N ASP A 16 15.95 -8.36 2.94
CA ASP A 16 17.05 -8.63 2.01
C ASP A 16 17.59 -7.33 1.42
N VAL A 17 16.71 -6.42 0.97
CA VAL A 17 17.09 -5.09 0.50
C VAL A 17 17.87 -4.32 1.57
N PHE A 18 17.41 -4.36 2.81
CA PHE A 18 18.09 -3.69 3.91
C PHE A 18 19.45 -4.33 4.23
N HIS A 19 19.56 -5.67 4.20
CA HIS A 19 20.83 -6.38 4.44
C HIS A 19 21.88 -6.10 3.35
N GLU A 20 21.44 -5.96 2.11
CA GLU A 20 22.36 -5.69 0.99
C GLU A 20 22.83 -4.22 0.95
N LEU A 21 21.92 -3.27 1.18
CA LEU A 21 22.23 -1.84 1.06
C LEU A 21 22.69 -1.23 2.39
N GLY A 22 22.23 -1.74 3.52
CA GLY A 22 22.43 -1.11 4.82
C GLY A 22 21.59 0.15 5.00
N SER A 23 21.85 0.85 6.09
CA SER A 23 21.21 2.13 6.43
C SER A 23 22.00 3.31 5.85
N GLY A 24 21.31 4.44 5.64
CA GLY A 24 21.94 5.73 5.30
C GLY A 24 21.63 6.26 3.91
N PHE A 25 21.00 5.49 3.07
CA PHE A 25 20.50 5.99 1.78
C PHE A 25 19.19 6.76 1.95
N LEU A 26 18.87 7.57 0.94
CA LEU A 26 17.58 8.24 0.85
C LEU A 26 16.48 7.23 0.49
N GLU A 27 15.26 7.51 0.92
CA GLU A 27 14.07 6.69 0.71
C GLU A 27 13.87 6.17 -0.73
N PRO A 28 14.06 7.00 -1.81
CA PRO A 28 13.91 6.51 -3.17
C PRO A 28 14.87 5.38 -3.56
N VAL A 29 16.07 5.31 -2.95
CA VAL A 29 17.02 4.23 -3.21
C VAL A 29 16.46 2.88 -2.75
N TYR A 30 15.84 2.86 -1.58
CA TYR A 30 15.19 1.64 -1.08
C TYR A 30 13.95 1.26 -1.89
N GLN A 31 13.21 2.26 -2.39
CA GLN A 31 12.07 2.01 -3.28
C GLN A 31 12.54 1.38 -4.61
N ASP A 32 13.59 1.89 -5.21
CA ASP A 32 14.16 1.33 -6.45
C ASP A 32 14.69 -0.08 -6.24
N ALA A 33 15.41 -0.33 -5.16
CA ALA A 33 15.91 -1.65 -4.82
C ALA A 33 14.78 -2.66 -4.52
N ALA A 34 13.76 -2.24 -3.78
CA ALA A 34 12.60 -3.07 -3.48
C ALA A 34 11.81 -3.42 -4.74
N GLU A 35 11.68 -2.51 -5.71
CA GLU A 35 11.06 -2.80 -7.00
C GLU A 35 11.75 -3.95 -7.72
N ILE A 36 13.09 -3.92 -7.78
CA ILE A 36 13.90 -4.98 -8.39
C ILE A 36 13.70 -6.29 -7.63
N ALA A 37 13.81 -6.25 -6.30
CA ALA A 37 13.73 -7.43 -5.46
C ALA A 37 12.33 -8.07 -5.48
N PHE A 38 11.25 -7.29 -5.49
CA PHE A 38 9.88 -7.80 -5.64
C PHE A 38 9.67 -8.50 -6.97
N ARG A 39 10.20 -7.93 -8.08
CA ARG A 39 10.14 -8.59 -9.40
C ARG A 39 10.87 -9.92 -9.39
N GLN A 40 12.07 -9.97 -8.84
CA GLN A 40 12.87 -11.21 -8.75
C GLN A 40 12.20 -12.27 -7.88
N ALA A 41 11.55 -11.85 -6.79
CA ALA A 41 10.79 -12.75 -5.91
C ALA A 41 9.43 -13.16 -6.47
N GLY A 42 8.99 -12.60 -7.61
CA GLY A 42 7.68 -12.88 -8.18
C GLY A 42 6.52 -12.39 -7.30
N ILE A 43 6.71 -11.26 -6.59
CA ILE A 43 5.66 -10.58 -5.84
C ILE A 43 4.93 -9.65 -6.79
N PRO A 44 3.62 -9.80 -7.02
CA PRO A 44 2.86 -8.85 -7.82
C PRO A 44 2.70 -7.54 -7.05
N PHE A 45 3.05 -6.41 -7.68
CA PHE A 45 2.95 -5.10 -7.07
C PHE A 45 2.62 -3.99 -8.08
N VAL A 46 2.14 -2.87 -7.57
CA VAL A 46 2.07 -1.58 -8.25
C VAL A 46 2.91 -0.61 -7.45
N ARG A 47 3.91 0.02 -8.08
CA ARG A 47 4.71 1.10 -7.50
C ARG A 47 4.02 2.44 -7.76
N GLU A 48 4.18 3.40 -6.83
CA GLU A 48 3.58 4.74 -6.92
C GLU A 48 2.08 4.65 -7.20
N ALA A 49 1.43 3.77 -6.42
CA ALA A 49 0.04 3.41 -6.64
C ALA A 49 -0.89 4.58 -6.30
N GLN A 50 -1.64 5.04 -7.29
CA GLN A 50 -2.58 6.13 -7.10
C GLN A 50 -3.77 5.68 -6.24
N CYS A 51 -4.01 6.41 -5.16
CA CYS A 51 -5.09 6.17 -4.21
C CYS A 51 -6.14 7.30 -4.34
N PRO A 52 -7.10 7.18 -5.26
CA PRO A 52 -8.09 8.23 -5.50
C PRO A 52 -9.04 8.37 -4.32
N ILE A 53 -9.41 9.62 -4.03
CA ILE A 53 -10.35 9.96 -2.97
C ILE A 53 -11.69 10.33 -3.60
N TYR A 54 -12.79 9.82 -3.01
CA TYR A 54 -14.14 10.09 -3.47
C TYR A 54 -14.97 10.76 -2.39
N PHE A 55 -15.75 11.76 -2.79
CA PHE A 55 -16.76 12.40 -1.97
C PHE A 55 -18.11 12.32 -2.65
N ARG A 56 -19.10 11.72 -1.99
CA ARG A 56 -20.45 11.49 -2.55
C ARG A 56 -20.42 10.84 -3.94
N GLY A 57 -19.53 9.86 -4.14
CA GLY A 57 -19.37 9.16 -5.41
C GLY A 57 -18.57 9.90 -6.48
N VAL A 58 -18.21 11.16 -6.28
CA VAL A 58 -17.43 11.97 -7.22
C VAL A 58 -15.96 11.93 -6.80
N LYS A 59 -15.06 11.62 -7.75
CA LYS A 59 -13.63 11.69 -7.54
C LYS A 59 -13.21 13.14 -7.33
N ILE A 60 -12.57 13.45 -6.21
CA ILE A 60 -12.01 14.78 -5.97
C ILE A 60 -10.65 14.91 -6.67
N ASN A 61 -10.27 16.16 -6.99
CA ASN A 61 -9.02 16.44 -7.71
C ASN A 61 -7.80 16.43 -6.76
N ARG A 62 -7.70 15.38 -5.94
CA ARG A 62 -6.56 15.06 -5.08
C ARG A 62 -6.42 13.55 -5.01
N ASN A 63 -5.21 13.06 -5.18
CA ASN A 63 -4.88 11.66 -5.00
C ASN A 63 -3.81 11.54 -3.92
N TYR A 64 -3.83 10.42 -3.21
CA TYR A 64 -2.66 9.92 -2.51
C TYR A 64 -1.89 8.99 -3.44
N GLU A 65 -0.61 8.83 -3.14
CA GLU A 65 0.28 7.93 -3.87
C GLU A 65 1.01 7.08 -2.84
N ALA A 66 0.75 5.79 -2.85
CA ALA A 66 1.41 4.83 -1.98
C ALA A 66 2.66 4.29 -2.66
N ASP A 67 3.76 4.08 -1.92
CA ASP A 67 5.01 3.59 -2.49
C ASP A 67 4.81 2.27 -3.22
N PHE A 68 4.14 1.30 -2.58
CA PHE A 68 3.78 0.02 -3.20
C PHE A 68 2.41 -0.47 -2.74
N VAL A 69 1.70 -1.11 -3.65
CA VAL A 69 0.55 -1.98 -3.34
C VAL A 69 0.90 -3.38 -3.81
N CYS A 70 1.10 -4.31 -2.87
CA CYS A 70 1.44 -5.70 -3.16
C CYS A 70 0.20 -6.59 -3.11
N TYR A 71 0.10 -7.55 -4.03
CA TYR A 71 -1.04 -8.48 -4.18
C TYR A 71 -2.41 -7.78 -4.31
N GLY A 72 -2.44 -6.45 -4.53
CA GLY A 72 -3.67 -5.65 -4.51
C GLY A 72 -4.32 -5.49 -3.13
N GLU A 73 -3.70 -6.01 -2.06
CA GLU A 73 -4.29 -6.12 -0.72
C GLU A 73 -3.38 -5.63 0.42
N VAL A 74 -2.15 -5.23 0.12
CA VAL A 74 -1.18 -4.73 1.12
C VAL A 74 -0.55 -3.44 0.63
N ILE A 75 -0.70 -2.37 1.38
CA ILE A 75 0.00 -1.10 1.13
C ILE A 75 1.32 -1.10 1.90
N LEU A 76 2.39 -0.72 1.22
CA LEU A 76 3.69 -0.45 1.85
C LEU A 76 4.00 1.03 1.71
N GLU A 77 4.47 1.61 2.81
CA GLU A 77 4.98 2.97 2.89
C GLU A 77 6.39 2.91 3.48
N PHE A 78 7.39 3.36 2.73
CA PHE A 78 8.79 3.34 3.12
C PHE A 78 9.18 4.63 3.78
N LYS A 79 10.09 4.53 4.73
CA LYS A 79 10.71 5.67 5.41
C LYS A 79 12.19 5.37 5.67
N ALA A 80 12.98 6.43 5.70
CA ALA A 80 14.39 6.40 6.09
C ALA A 80 14.64 7.47 7.16
N VAL A 81 14.00 7.32 8.33
CA VAL A 81 13.94 8.30 9.41
C VAL A 81 14.37 7.70 10.74
N LYS A 82 14.88 8.53 11.66
CA LYS A 82 15.31 8.07 13.00
C LYS A 82 14.20 7.38 13.79
N CYS A 83 12.97 7.90 13.68
CA CYS A 83 11.78 7.30 14.29
C CYS A 83 10.55 7.68 13.48
N PHE A 84 9.51 6.85 13.55
CA PHE A 84 8.23 7.19 12.96
C PHE A 84 7.58 8.36 13.67
N ALA A 85 7.16 9.34 12.89
CA ALA A 85 6.33 10.44 13.36
C ALA A 85 4.82 10.05 13.24
N PRO A 86 3.94 10.69 14.05
CA PRO A 86 2.50 10.45 13.94
C PRO A 86 1.95 10.68 12.52
N GLU A 87 2.53 11.61 11.77
CA GLU A 87 2.16 11.94 10.39
C GLU A 87 2.37 10.77 9.43
N HIS A 88 3.42 9.97 9.62
CA HIS A 88 3.70 8.80 8.79
C HIS A 88 2.61 7.73 8.94
N LYS A 89 2.15 7.50 10.17
CA LYS A 89 1.03 6.59 10.44
C LYS A 89 -0.29 7.12 9.88
N ALA A 90 -0.54 8.42 10.07
CA ALA A 90 -1.73 9.08 9.53
C ALA A 90 -1.77 9.00 8.01
N GLN A 91 -0.63 9.16 7.33
CA GLN A 91 -0.49 9.01 5.89
C GLN A 91 -0.94 7.61 5.44
N LEU A 92 -0.37 6.56 6.01
CA LEU A 92 -0.72 5.18 5.67
C LEU A 92 -2.20 4.87 5.98
N ILE A 93 -2.72 5.33 7.12
CA ILE A 93 -4.14 5.18 7.46
C ILE A 93 -5.04 5.84 6.42
N ASN A 94 -4.66 7.01 5.91
CA ASN A 94 -5.42 7.70 4.87
C ASN A 94 -5.42 6.92 3.55
N TYR A 95 -4.31 6.28 3.19
CA TYR A 95 -4.24 5.40 2.01
C TYR A 95 -5.17 4.19 2.17
N LEU A 96 -5.13 3.53 3.33
CA LEU A 96 -6.02 2.40 3.63
C LEU A 96 -7.51 2.81 3.55
N LYS A 97 -7.86 3.99 4.08
CA LYS A 97 -9.22 4.55 3.98
C LYS A 97 -9.63 4.83 2.54
N ALA A 98 -8.76 5.46 1.76
CA ALA A 98 -9.06 5.85 0.38
C ALA A 98 -9.25 4.62 -0.52
N THR A 99 -8.42 3.60 -0.36
CA THR A 99 -8.41 2.39 -1.18
C THR A 99 -9.31 1.28 -0.66
N ARG A 100 -9.68 1.33 0.62
CA ARG A 100 -10.34 0.25 1.38
C ARG A 100 -9.50 -1.03 1.44
N ILE A 101 -8.21 -0.93 1.21
CA ILE A 101 -7.27 -2.03 1.46
C ILE A 101 -7.12 -2.18 2.98
N PRO A 102 -7.29 -3.39 3.53
CA PRO A 102 -7.37 -3.56 4.98
C PRO A 102 -6.03 -3.58 5.69
N LEU A 103 -4.93 -3.77 4.97
CA LEU A 103 -3.60 -4.02 5.55
C LEU A 103 -2.55 -3.07 4.98
N GLY A 104 -1.74 -2.47 5.85
CA GLY A 104 -0.59 -1.68 5.46
C GLY A 104 0.60 -1.91 6.38
N TYR A 105 1.78 -1.68 5.84
CA TYR A 105 3.04 -1.67 6.57
C TYR A 105 3.77 -0.35 6.36
N LEU A 106 4.12 0.28 7.46
CA LEU A 106 5.05 1.39 7.50
C LEU A 106 6.43 0.79 7.78
N ILE A 107 7.37 0.89 6.84
CA ILE A 107 8.67 0.21 6.89
C ILE A 107 9.77 1.26 6.95
N ASN A 108 10.68 1.15 7.93
CA ASN A 108 11.78 2.09 8.13
C ASN A 108 13.12 1.43 7.84
N PHE A 109 13.84 1.97 6.88
CA PHE A 109 15.19 1.56 6.46
C PHE A 109 16.31 2.31 7.20
N HIS A 110 16.01 3.00 8.29
CA HIS A 110 17.02 3.68 9.09
C HIS A 110 17.39 2.87 10.32
N GLY A 111 18.69 2.94 10.72
CA GLY A 111 19.19 2.30 11.95
C GLY A 111 19.97 1.01 11.68
N GLU A 112 20.16 0.21 12.72
CA GLU A 112 20.93 -1.03 12.66
C GLU A 112 20.14 -2.23 12.10
N ARG A 113 18.83 -2.10 12.04
CA ARG A 113 17.93 -3.12 11.55
C ARG A 113 16.68 -2.51 10.91
N LEU A 114 16.11 -3.23 9.95
CA LEU A 114 14.80 -2.89 9.41
C LEU A 114 13.75 -2.93 10.52
N THR A 115 12.94 -1.90 10.62
CA THR A 115 11.79 -1.87 11.54
C THR A 115 10.52 -1.58 10.77
N TRP A 116 9.39 -2.08 11.27
CA TRP A 116 8.10 -1.84 10.64
C TRP A 116 6.96 -1.79 11.65
N GLU A 117 5.90 -1.10 11.27
CA GLU A 117 4.62 -1.15 11.97
C GLU A 117 3.55 -1.71 11.05
N ARG A 118 2.77 -2.64 11.57
CA ARG A 118 1.61 -3.20 10.88
C ARG A 118 0.38 -2.42 11.25
N ILE A 119 -0.33 -1.89 10.26
CA ILE A 119 -1.58 -1.15 10.45
C ILE A 119 -2.71 -1.93 9.77
N VAL A 120 -3.76 -2.22 10.53
CA VAL A 120 -4.98 -2.86 10.02
C VAL A 120 -6.10 -1.84 10.02
N TYR A 121 -6.74 -1.67 8.88
CA TYR A 121 -7.92 -0.83 8.74
C TYR A 121 -9.14 -1.72 8.54
N THR A 122 -10.00 -1.74 9.54
CA THR A 122 -11.35 -2.28 9.41
C THR A 122 -12.28 -1.11 9.18
N SER A 123 -12.91 -1.05 8.00
CA SER A 123 -14.03 -0.14 7.82
C SER A 123 -15.11 -0.56 8.82
N ALA A 124 -15.26 0.20 9.90
CA ALA A 124 -16.49 0.10 10.69
C ALA A 124 -17.61 0.38 9.69
N GLU A 125 -18.52 -0.57 9.54
CA GLU A 125 -19.74 -0.39 8.78
C GLU A 125 -20.36 0.92 9.25
N SER A 126 -20.40 1.92 8.37
CA SER A 126 -21.25 3.07 8.58
C SER A 126 -22.65 2.48 8.81
N LYS A 127 -23.24 2.75 9.98
CA LYS A 127 -24.65 2.45 10.25
C LYS A 127 -25.44 2.76 8.99
N PRO A 128 -26.36 1.89 8.56
CA PRO A 128 -27.20 2.19 7.41
C PRO A 128 -27.95 3.48 7.71
N GLN A 129 -27.61 4.57 7.05
CA GLN A 129 -28.55 5.64 6.89
C GLN A 129 -29.64 5.07 5.98
N ALA A 130 -30.80 4.90 6.55
CA ALA A 130 -31.99 4.59 5.82
C ALA A 130 -32.19 5.65 4.72
N ASP A 131 -32.67 5.16 3.56
CA ASP A 131 -33.17 5.93 2.45
C ASP A 131 -32.16 6.72 1.59
N ALA A 132 -31.67 6.02 0.58
CA ALA A 132 -31.58 6.57 -0.77
C ALA A 132 -31.49 5.42 -1.77
N ASP A 133 -32.51 5.35 -2.58
CA ASP A 133 -32.70 4.45 -3.69
C ASP A 133 -31.46 4.22 -4.56
N LYS A 134 -31.26 2.95 -4.92
CA LYS A 134 -30.66 2.45 -6.15
C LYS A 134 -29.54 3.30 -6.77
N CYS A 135 -28.32 3.09 -6.34
CA CYS A 135 -27.17 3.27 -7.20
C CYS A 135 -26.18 2.13 -6.99
N GLY A 136 -26.19 1.30 -7.96
CA GLY A 136 -25.37 0.25 -8.48
C GLY A 136 -24.27 -0.39 -7.63
N ALA A 137 -24.44 -1.67 -7.40
CA ALA A 137 -23.42 -2.64 -6.96
C ALA A 137 -22.12 -2.66 -7.83
N ASN A 138 -22.10 -1.94 -8.95
CA ASN A 138 -20.97 -1.89 -9.90
C ASN A 138 -19.81 -0.98 -9.50
N ALA A 139 -20.05 0.05 -8.70
CA ALA A 139 -18.98 1.00 -8.36
C ALA A 139 -17.90 0.42 -7.41
N CYS A 140 -18.24 -0.62 -6.63
CA CYS A 140 -17.29 -1.26 -5.71
C CYS A 140 -16.44 -2.32 -6.42
N ALA A 141 -16.95 -2.94 -7.48
CA ALA A 141 -16.22 -3.88 -8.32
C ALA A 141 -15.18 -3.16 -9.20
N GLU A 142 -15.55 -1.99 -9.75
CA GLU A 142 -14.63 -1.17 -10.56
C GLU A 142 -13.44 -0.63 -9.76
N LYS A 143 -13.61 -0.35 -8.46
CA LYS A 143 -12.50 0.12 -7.62
C LYS A 143 -11.43 -0.94 -7.35
N LYS A 144 -11.83 -2.22 -7.23
CA LYS A 144 -10.89 -3.34 -7.16
C LYS A 144 -10.30 -3.67 -8.52
N ALA A 145 -11.08 -3.52 -9.59
CA ALA A 145 -10.64 -3.75 -10.95
C ALA A 145 -9.55 -2.76 -11.38
N SER A 146 -9.64 -1.47 -11.04
CA SER A 146 -8.65 -0.48 -11.45
C SER A 146 -7.26 -0.71 -10.85
N VAL A 147 -7.18 -1.22 -9.62
CA VAL A 147 -5.90 -1.60 -9.00
C VAL A 147 -5.41 -2.94 -9.56
N SER A 148 -6.33 -3.87 -9.83
CA SER A 148 -6.03 -5.16 -10.44
C SER A 148 -5.62 -5.03 -11.92
N GLU A 149 -6.26 -4.15 -12.70
CA GLU A 149 -5.90 -3.87 -14.10
C GLU A 149 -4.55 -3.17 -14.20
N ALA A 150 -4.23 -2.24 -13.28
CA ALA A 150 -2.91 -1.63 -13.22
C ALA A 150 -1.80 -2.66 -12.89
N LEU A 151 -2.11 -3.68 -12.08
CA LEU A 151 -1.22 -4.81 -11.82
C LEU A 151 -1.00 -5.66 -13.09
N SER A 152 -2.06 -5.98 -13.82
CA SER A 152 -1.96 -6.78 -15.06
C SER A 152 -1.24 -6.06 -16.19
N ALA A 153 -1.42 -4.75 -16.32
CA ALA A 153 -0.80 -3.97 -17.39
C ALA A 153 0.71 -3.73 -17.20
N LYS A 154 1.20 -3.72 -15.94
CA LYS A 154 2.63 -3.49 -15.66
C LYS A 154 3.47 -4.78 -15.52
N VAL A 155 2.84 -5.94 -15.38
CA VAL A 155 3.56 -7.23 -15.29
C VAL A 155 3.93 -7.80 -16.66
N CYS A 156 3.35 -7.27 -17.76
CA CYS A 156 3.65 -7.67 -19.16
C CYS A 156 4.58 -6.71 -19.90
N GLY A 157 5.41 -5.97 -19.22
CA GLY A 157 6.43 -5.09 -19.83
C GLY A 157 7.83 -5.44 -19.40
#